data_0d886ee5c9d9da7e918c43fd3226568e
#
_entry.id   0d886ee5c9d9da7e918c43fd3226568e
#
_cell.length_a   1.000
_cell.length_b   1.000
_cell.length_c   1.000
_cell.angle_alpha   90.00
_cell.angle_beta   90.00
_cell.angle_gamma   90.00
#
_symmetry.space_group_name_H-M   'P 1'
#
loop_
_entity.id
_entity.type
_entity.pdbx_description
1 polymer ?
#
loop_
_entity_poly.entity_id
_entity_poly.type
_entity_poly.pdbx_seq_one_letter_code
_entity_poly.pdbx_strand_id
1 'polypeptide(L)'
;MSPKAEDLTGSVGLVTGGVSGIGAAITAELRGRGATVVAVDRDAHPEAAPTSPGTAPDAAIREVAGDVRDFTRMCGISGQVRDEFGRLDFVVANAGITDWGSMSDGDPQRWRDVIDTNVLGVAQTIRATMPILIAQGRGHVVITASISGRTAYVGEPIYIATKWALVGLGKALRKEARPAGVRVSIIEPGIVDTPLVQQTAEGAAELAAVRALDPQDVARVVTFVLEQPAHVNIDEIMISPLGQDF
;
A
#
# COMPACT_ATOMS: atom_id res chain seq x y z
N MET A 1 -21.32 -25.37 4.94
CA MET A 1 -20.00 -25.34 4.30
C MET A 1 -19.28 -24.08 4.81
N SER A 2 -18.09 -24.20 5.38
CA SER A 2 -17.31 -23.02 5.74
C SER A 2 -17.00 -22.20 4.48
N PRO A 3 -17.11 -20.88 4.51
CA PRO A 3 -16.73 -20.05 3.38
C PRO A 3 -15.25 -20.28 3.06
N LYS A 4 -14.97 -20.58 1.80
CA LYS A 4 -13.62 -20.83 1.33
C LYS A 4 -12.87 -19.49 1.24
N ALA A 5 -11.61 -19.47 1.62
CA ALA A 5 -10.72 -18.33 1.37
C ALA A 5 -10.75 -17.97 -0.13
N GLU A 6 -10.65 -16.68 -0.46
CA GLU A 6 -10.55 -16.27 -1.86
C GLU A 6 -9.21 -16.71 -2.42
N ASP A 7 -9.23 -17.27 -3.61
CA ASP A 7 -8.05 -17.60 -4.38
C ASP A 7 -7.65 -16.35 -5.20
N LEU A 8 -6.41 -15.89 -5.05
CA LEU A 8 -5.91 -14.73 -5.78
C LEU A 8 -5.47 -15.06 -7.21
N THR A 9 -5.54 -16.34 -7.61
CA THR A 9 -5.19 -16.77 -8.97
C THR A 9 -6.02 -16.03 -10.01
N GLY A 10 -5.35 -15.37 -10.96
CA GLY A 10 -5.98 -14.56 -12.01
C GLY A 10 -6.59 -13.24 -11.56
N SER A 11 -6.41 -12.85 -10.29
CA SER A 11 -6.75 -11.49 -9.83
C SER A 11 -5.74 -10.47 -10.37
N VAL A 12 -6.19 -9.23 -10.48
CA VAL A 12 -5.38 -8.09 -10.92
C VAL A 12 -5.33 -7.05 -9.82
N GLY A 13 -4.15 -6.61 -9.44
CA GLY A 13 -3.97 -5.61 -8.41
C GLY A 13 -2.99 -4.50 -8.78
N LEU A 14 -3.11 -3.39 -8.06
CA LEU A 14 -2.21 -2.25 -8.16
C LEU A 14 -1.55 -2.02 -6.80
N VAL A 15 -0.21 -1.92 -6.77
CA VAL A 15 0.58 -1.65 -5.56
C VAL A 15 1.41 -0.39 -5.80
N THR A 16 1.22 0.66 -5.01
CA THR A 16 2.05 1.87 -5.06
C THR A 16 3.26 1.74 -4.14
N GLY A 17 4.42 2.30 -4.55
CA GLY A 17 5.69 2.02 -3.90
C GLY A 17 6.08 0.54 -4.04
N GLY A 18 5.73 -0.06 -5.19
CA GLY A 18 5.72 -1.51 -5.40
C GLY A 18 7.07 -2.14 -5.74
N VAL A 19 8.14 -1.36 -5.91
CA VAL A 19 9.46 -1.88 -6.35
C VAL A 19 10.51 -1.89 -5.23
N SER A 20 10.19 -1.42 -4.05
CA SER A 20 11.12 -1.42 -2.92
C SER A 20 10.43 -1.76 -1.58
N GLY A 21 11.23 -2.14 -0.59
CA GLY A 21 10.79 -2.36 0.79
C GLY A 21 9.53 -3.22 0.93
N ILE A 22 8.57 -2.74 1.71
CA ILE A 22 7.28 -3.42 1.96
C ILE A 22 6.52 -3.66 0.66
N GLY A 23 6.47 -2.65 -0.23
CA GLY A 23 5.73 -2.75 -1.48
C GLY A 23 6.26 -3.83 -2.42
N ALA A 24 7.58 -3.96 -2.53
CA ALA A 24 8.20 -5.03 -3.32
C ALA A 24 7.90 -6.43 -2.75
N ALA A 25 7.94 -6.57 -1.42
CA ALA A 25 7.59 -7.83 -0.76
C ALA A 25 6.12 -8.19 -1.00
N ILE A 26 5.20 -7.22 -0.88
CA ILE A 26 3.76 -7.40 -1.18
C ILE A 26 3.59 -7.82 -2.64
N THR A 27 4.23 -7.13 -3.58
CA THR A 27 4.17 -7.41 -5.02
C THR A 27 4.62 -8.85 -5.32
N ALA A 28 5.74 -9.26 -4.75
CA ALA A 28 6.29 -10.61 -4.93
C ALA A 28 5.39 -11.69 -4.31
N GLU A 29 4.88 -11.48 -3.10
CA GLU A 29 3.98 -12.42 -2.41
C GLU A 29 2.67 -12.61 -3.19
N LEU A 30 2.04 -11.52 -3.63
CA LEU A 30 0.77 -11.58 -4.38
C LEU A 30 0.95 -12.26 -5.74
N ARG A 31 2.07 -12.01 -6.43
CA ARG A 31 2.42 -12.77 -7.63
C ARG A 31 2.57 -14.25 -7.32
N GLY A 32 3.24 -14.60 -6.22
CA GLY A 32 3.40 -15.99 -5.76
C GLY A 32 2.06 -16.69 -5.48
N ARG A 33 1.00 -15.93 -5.22
CA ARG A 33 -0.39 -16.40 -5.05
C ARG A 33 -1.19 -16.40 -6.36
N GLY A 34 -0.56 -16.18 -7.50
CA GLY A 34 -1.20 -16.25 -8.81
C GLY A 34 -1.84 -14.94 -9.28
N ALA A 35 -1.62 -13.83 -8.59
CA ALA A 35 -2.11 -12.53 -9.02
C ALA A 35 -1.19 -11.88 -10.07
N THR A 36 -1.78 -11.07 -10.95
CA THR A 36 -1.05 -10.07 -11.73
C THR A 36 -0.98 -8.78 -10.95
N VAL A 37 0.21 -8.25 -10.73
CA VAL A 37 0.43 -7.05 -9.94
C VAL A 37 1.05 -5.94 -10.78
N VAL A 38 0.38 -4.80 -10.86
CA VAL A 38 0.92 -3.56 -11.42
C VAL A 38 1.60 -2.81 -10.29
N ALA A 39 2.94 -2.85 -10.28
CA ALA A 39 3.79 -2.18 -9.31
C ALA A 39 4.10 -0.76 -9.79
N VAL A 40 3.48 0.24 -9.16
CA VAL A 40 3.68 1.65 -9.50
C VAL A 40 4.73 2.25 -8.59
N ASP A 41 5.78 2.82 -9.17
CA ASP A 41 6.83 3.50 -8.41
C ASP A 41 7.47 4.59 -9.28
N ARG A 42 8.09 5.59 -8.64
CA ARG A 42 8.88 6.60 -9.37
C ARG A 42 10.13 6.00 -9.99
N ASP A 43 10.71 5.04 -9.29
CA ASP A 43 11.96 4.36 -9.65
C ASP A 43 11.71 3.04 -10.38
N ALA A 44 10.48 2.80 -10.85
CA ALA A 44 10.17 1.62 -11.64
C ALA A 44 10.90 1.65 -13.00
N HIS A 45 11.43 0.50 -13.38
CA HIS A 45 12.05 0.27 -14.66
C HIS A 45 11.14 -0.62 -15.52
N PRO A 46 10.23 -0.03 -16.30
CA PRO A 46 9.30 -0.82 -17.10
C PRO A 46 10.05 -1.71 -18.08
N GLU A 47 10.05 -3.01 -17.87
CA GLU A 47 10.39 -3.94 -18.94
C GLU A 47 9.31 -3.88 -20.01
N ALA A 48 9.69 -4.12 -21.27
CA ALA A 48 8.76 -4.07 -22.40
C ALA A 48 7.54 -4.96 -22.11
N ALA A 49 6.35 -4.37 -22.13
CA ALA A 49 5.11 -5.08 -21.88
C ALA A 49 4.99 -6.32 -22.76
N PRO A 50 4.53 -7.48 -22.25
CA PRO A 50 4.18 -8.60 -23.10
C PRO A 50 3.08 -8.19 -24.08
N THR A 51 3.30 -8.46 -25.35
CA THR A 51 2.60 -7.87 -26.50
C THR A 51 1.32 -8.61 -26.94
N SER A 52 0.61 -9.29 -26.06
CA SER A 52 -0.60 -9.99 -26.46
C SER A 52 -1.82 -9.55 -25.63
N PRO A 53 -2.76 -8.76 -26.20
CA PRO A 53 -4.06 -8.51 -25.57
C PRO A 53 -4.89 -9.77 -25.58
N GLY A 54 -5.51 -10.11 -24.43
CA GLY A 54 -6.61 -11.05 -24.39
C GLY A 54 -6.37 -12.44 -23.82
N THR A 55 -5.18 -12.80 -23.36
CA THR A 55 -4.97 -13.96 -22.49
C THR A 55 -4.92 -13.52 -21.04
N ALA A 56 -5.69 -14.18 -20.16
CA ALA A 56 -5.53 -14.00 -18.72
C ALA A 56 -4.04 -14.24 -18.41
N PRO A 57 -3.33 -13.27 -17.84
CA PRO A 57 -1.89 -13.42 -17.67
C PRO A 57 -1.62 -14.53 -16.66
N ASP A 58 -0.69 -15.41 -16.98
CA ASP A 58 0.03 -16.12 -15.94
C ASP A 58 0.55 -15.06 -14.94
N ALA A 59 0.44 -15.32 -13.66
CA ALA A 59 0.82 -14.40 -12.57
C ALA A 59 2.08 -13.60 -12.89
N ALA A 60 1.94 -12.28 -13.04
CA ALA A 60 3.01 -11.40 -13.51
C ALA A 60 3.19 -10.18 -12.60
N ILE A 61 4.41 -9.66 -12.55
CA ILE A 61 4.68 -8.32 -12.05
C ILE A 61 4.89 -7.43 -13.27
N ARG A 62 4.22 -6.28 -13.25
CA ARG A 62 4.37 -5.24 -14.25
C ARG A 62 4.76 -3.95 -13.58
N GLU A 63 5.99 -3.53 -13.75
CA GLU A 63 6.46 -2.27 -13.22
C GLU A 63 6.02 -1.10 -14.10
N VAL A 64 5.52 -0.05 -13.46
CA VAL A 64 5.04 1.17 -14.14
C VAL A 64 5.58 2.40 -13.43
N ALA A 65 6.32 3.23 -14.16
CA ALA A 65 6.80 4.50 -13.64
C ALA A 65 5.63 5.46 -13.38
N GLY A 66 5.50 5.93 -12.12
CA GLY A 66 4.45 6.85 -11.71
C GLY A 66 4.69 7.43 -10.33
N ASP A 67 4.43 8.73 -10.19
CA ASP A 67 4.42 9.43 -8.90
C ASP A 67 2.98 9.50 -8.39
N VAL A 68 2.72 9.04 -7.17
CA VAL A 68 1.39 9.10 -6.55
C VAL A 68 0.88 10.53 -6.35
N ARG A 69 1.78 11.52 -6.40
CA ARG A 69 1.45 12.95 -6.34
C ARG A 69 0.92 13.50 -7.67
N ASP A 70 1.11 12.77 -8.78
CA ASP A 70 0.56 13.12 -10.09
C ASP A 70 -0.77 12.38 -10.30
N PHE A 71 -1.87 13.07 -9.99
CA PHE A 71 -3.21 12.51 -10.13
C PHE A 71 -3.55 12.11 -11.58
N THR A 72 -3.12 12.92 -12.56
CA THR A 72 -3.36 12.62 -13.97
C THR A 72 -2.66 11.33 -14.39
N ARG A 73 -1.41 11.16 -13.95
CA ARG A 73 -0.65 9.93 -14.18
C ARG A 73 -1.32 8.73 -13.52
N MET A 74 -1.76 8.85 -12.27
CA MET A 74 -2.46 7.78 -11.55
C MET A 74 -3.78 7.39 -12.23
N CYS A 75 -4.55 8.35 -12.74
CA CYS A 75 -5.75 8.08 -13.55
C CYS A 75 -5.40 7.35 -14.85
N GLY A 76 -4.33 7.75 -15.52
CA GLY A 76 -3.83 7.08 -16.72
C GLY A 76 -3.45 5.63 -16.47
N ILE A 77 -2.71 5.36 -15.39
CA ILE A 77 -2.30 4.00 -15.00
C ILE A 77 -3.52 3.13 -14.68
N SER A 78 -4.45 3.61 -13.85
CA SER A 78 -5.65 2.85 -13.50
C SER A 78 -6.55 2.57 -14.71
N GLY A 79 -6.65 3.54 -15.64
CA GLY A 79 -7.33 3.35 -16.92
C GLY A 79 -6.67 2.26 -17.78
N GLN A 80 -5.35 2.27 -17.89
CA GLN A 80 -4.60 1.23 -18.61
C GLN A 80 -4.81 -0.16 -18.00
N VAL A 81 -4.81 -0.27 -16.66
CA VAL A 81 -5.10 -1.55 -15.97
C VAL A 81 -6.49 -2.06 -16.33
N ARG A 82 -7.51 -1.20 -16.26
CA ARG A 82 -8.88 -1.57 -16.66
C ARG A 82 -8.96 -1.98 -18.11
N ASP A 83 -8.36 -1.23 -19.02
CA ASP A 83 -8.49 -1.45 -20.46
C ASP A 83 -7.74 -2.70 -20.91
N GLU A 84 -6.63 -3.03 -20.25
CA GLU A 84 -5.83 -4.19 -20.56
C GLU A 84 -6.36 -5.49 -19.94
N PHE A 85 -6.71 -5.45 -18.65
CA PHE A 85 -7.12 -6.65 -17.91
C PHE A 85 -8.62 -6.79 -17.75
N GLY A 86 -9.42 -5.76 -18.09
CA GLY A 86 -10.87 -5.74 -17.92
C GLY A 86 -11.34 -5.71 -16.46
N ARG A 87 -10.41 -5.68 -15.48
CA ARG A 87 -10.69 -5.75 -14.05
C ARG A 87 -9.59 -5.12 -13.20
N LEU A 88 -9.96 -4.77 -11.98
CA LEU A 88 -9.04 -4.44 -10.88
C LEU A 88 -9.65 -5.01 -9.60
N ASP A 89 -8.97 -5.94 -8.94
CA ASP A 89 -9.53 -6.65 -7.78
C ASP A 89 -9.07 -6.05 -6.46
N PHE A 90 -7.84 -5.55 -6.41
CA PHE A 90 -7.32 -4.91 -5.22
C PHE A 90 -6.37 -3.76 -5.53
N VAL A 91 -6.28 -2.85 -4.57
CA VAL A 91 -5.34 -1.72 -4.58
C VAL A 91 -4.63 -1.69 -3.25
N VAL A 92 -3.30 -1.70 -3.27
CA VAL A 92 -2.49 -1.49 -2.08
C VAL A 92 -1.85 -0.11 -2.16
N ALA A 93 -2.42 0.85 -1.44
CA ALA A 93 -1.88 2.19 -1.30
C ALA A 93 -0.76 2.18 -0.24
N ASN A 94 0.46 1.89 -0.71
CA ASN A 94 1.61 1.65 0.15
C ASN A 94 2.71 2.72 0.02
N ALA A 95 2.78 3.46 -1.10
CA ALA A 95 3.79 4.50 -1.29
C ALA A 95 3.83 5.48 -0.11
N GLY A 96 5.04 5.72 0.40
CA GLY A 96 5.25 6.62 1.51
C GLY A 96 6.73 6.94 1.71
N ILE A 97 6.98 8.06 2.35
CA ILE A 97 8.32 8.53 2.74
C ILE A 97 8.29 8.99 4.19
N THR A 98 9.45 9.07 4.81
CA THR A 98 9.61 9.59 6.17
C THR A 98 10.40 10.89 6.18
N ASP A 99 10.34 11.58 7.31
CA ASP A 99 11.14 12.75 7.62
C ASP A 99 11.50 12.74 9.10
N TRP A 100 12.77 12.44 9.38
CA TRP A 100 13.31 12.51 10.71
C TRP A 100 13.74 13.94 11.01
N GLY A 101 13.29 14.48 12.13
CA GLY A 101 13.62 15.83 12.56
C GLY A 101 12.62 16.38 13.58
N SER A 102 13.03 17.47 14.27
CA SER A 102 12.14 18.15 15.21
C SER A 102 11.36 19.27 14.51
N MET A 103 10.30 19.75 15.18
CA MET A 103 9.56 20.92 14.69
C MET A 103 10.35 22.21 14.72
N SER A 104 11.48 22.25 15.48
CA SER A 104 12.30 23.45 15.64
C SER A 104 13.28 23.68 14.49
N ASP A 105 13.71 22.62 13.82
CA ASP A 105 14.81 22.66 12.84
C ASP A 105 14.54 21.85 11.56
N GLY A 106 13.36 21.26 11.43
CA GLY A 106 12.95 20.52 10.24
C GLY A 106 12.71 21.41 9.02
N ASP A 107 12.88 20.84 7.83
CA ASP A 107 12.67 21.54 6.56
C ASP A 107 11.17 21.57 6.17
N PRO A 108 10.53 22.76 6.10
CA PRO A 108 9.13 22.87 5.69
C PRO A 108 8.85 22.34 4.27
N GLN A 109 9.86 22.33 3.38
CA GLN A 109 9.66 21.76 2.05
C GLN A 109 9.60 20.23 2.12
N ARG A 110 10.45 19.62 2.93
CA ARG A 110 10.41 18.17 3.19
C ARG A 110 9.08 17.77 3.83
N TRP A 111 8.53 18.57 4.75
CA TRP A 111 7.22 18.33 5.34
C TRP A 111 6.10 18.28 4.30
N ARG A 112 6.12 19.19 3.30
CA ARG A 112 5.18 19.16 2.18
C ARG A 112 5.32 17.87 1.39
N ASP A 113 6.54 17.47 1.05
CA ASP A 113 6.78 16.23 0.31
C ASP A 113 6.23 15.00 1.05
N VAL A 114 6.38 14.96 2.39
CA VAL A 114 5.83 13.87 3.22
C VAL A 114 4.29 13.89 3.22
N ILE A 115 3.67 15.05 3.39
CA ILE A 115 2.21 15.18 3.35
C ILE A 115 1.67 14.84 1.96
N ASP A 116 2.28 15.38 0.92
CA ASP A 116 1.85 15.19 -0.47
C ASP A 116 1.99 13.73 -0.90
N THR A 117 3.03 13.04 -0.45
CA THR A 117 3.21 11.62 -0.76
C THR A 117 2.29 10.75 0.10
N ASN A 118 2.36 10.88 1.43
CA ASN A 118 1.74 9.94 2.35
C ASN A 118 0.23 10.13 2.47
N VAL A 119 -0.28 11.35 2.32
CA VAL A 119 -1.71 11.65 2.49
C VAL A 119 -2.38 11.88 1.14
N LEU A 120 -1.94 12.90 0.40
CA LEU A 120 -2.54 13.21 -0.90
C LEU A 120 -2.30 12.12 -1.92
N GLY A 121 -1.10 11.54 -1.97
CA GLY A 121 -0.75 10.45 -2.88
C GLY A 121 -1.60 9.20 -2.66
N VAL A 122 -1.86 8.85 -1.39
CA VAL A 122 -2.79 7.76 -1.04
C VAL A 122 -4.21 8.10 -1.46
N ALA A 123 -4.70 9.31 -1.15
CA ALA A 123 -6.03 9.75 -1.54
C ALA A 123 -6.20 9.79 -3.07
N GLN A 124 -5.20 10.24 -3.81
CA GLN A 124 -5.19 10.27 -5.27
C GLN A 124 -5.17 8.86 -5.88
N THR A 125 -4.38 7.94 -5.31
CA THR A 125 -4.37 6.53 -5.70
C THR A 125 -5.78 5.93 -5.55
N ILE A 126 -6.41 6.13 -4.41
CA ILE A 126 -7.77 5.67 -4.14
C ILE A 126 -8.76 6.33 -5.12
N ARG A 127 -8.70 7.65 -5.28
CA ARG A 127 -9.60 8.37 -6.20
C ARG A 127 -9.46 7.92 -7.65
N ALA A 128 -8.26 7.57 -8.10
CA ALA A 128 -8.01 7.10 -9.46
C ALA A 128 -8.56 5.67 -9.70
N THR A 129 -8.57 4.83 -8.67
CA THR A 129 -8.93 3.40 -8.78
C THR A 129 -10.37 3.10 -8.36
N MET A 130 -10.92 3.86 -7.40
CA MET A 130 -12.25 3.64 -6.83
C MET A 130 -13.39 3.56 -7.87
N PRO A 131 -13.44 4.39 -8.93
CA PRO A 131 -14.50 4.28 -9.94
C PRO A 131 -14.56 2.90 -10.61
N ILE A 132 -13.41 2.25 -10.79
CA ILE A 132 -13.33 0.91 -11.38
C ILE A 132 -13.93 -0.11 -10.40
N LEU A 133 -13.51 -0.06 -9.12
CA LEU A 133 -14.00 -0.97 -8.09
C LEU A 133 -15.50 -0.82 -7.86
N ILE A 134 -16.00 0.42 -7.82
CA ILE A 134 -17.45 0.71 -7.67
C ILE A 134 -18.23 0.17 -8.87
N ALA A 135 -17.76 0.39 -10.10
CA ALA A 135 -18.42 -0.10 -11.29
C ALA A 135 -18.48 -1.64 -11.34
N GLN A 136 -17.50 -2.32 -10.75
CA GLN A 136 -17.46 -3.77 -10.62
C GLN A 136 -18.37 -4.30 -9.49
N GLY A 137 -18.80 -3.46 -8.56
CA GLY A 137 -19.52 -3.86 -7.35
C GLY A 137 -18.71 -4.72 -6.39
N ARG A 138 -17.39 -4.70 -6.51
CA ARG A 138 -16.45 -5.47 -5.68
C ARG A 138 -15.03 -4.90 -5.77
N GLY A 139 -14.22 -5.24 -4.80
CA GLY A 139 -12.79 -4.90 -4.76
C GLY A 139 -12.30 -4.73 -3.34
N HIS A 140 -11.01 -4.52 -3.18
CA HIS A 140 -10.40 -4.32 -1.89
C HIS A 140 -9.34 -3.23 -1.93
N VAL A 141 -9.47 -2.20 -1.11
CA VAL A 141 -8.45 -1.17 -0.90
C VAL A 141 -7.72 -1.49 0.40
N VAL A 142 -6.41 -1.66 0.33
CA VAL A 142 -5.53 -1.83 1.48
C VAL A 142 -4.65 -0.58 1.61
N ILE A 143 -4.65 0.03 2.78
CA ILE A 143 -3.86 1.23 3.08
C ILE A 143 -2.73 0.83 4.04
N THR A 144 -1.48 1.05 3.66
CA THR A 144 -0.32 0.87 4.54
C THR A 144 -0.13 2.12 5.39
N ALA A 145 -0.65 2.09 6.62
CA ALA A 145 -0.43 3.11 7.63
C ALA A 145 0.87 2.85 8.42
N SER A 146 0.82 2.80 9.74
CA SER A 146 1.89 2.49 10.68
C SER A 146 1.34 2.43 12.10
N ILE A 147 2.06 1.82 13.05
CA ILE A 147 1.82 2.02 14.49
C ILE A 147 1.89 3.51 14.86
N SER A 148 2.68 4.31 14.12
CA SER A 148 2.74 5.79 14.24
C SER A 148 1.40 6.47 13.95
N GLY A 149 0.41 5.75 13.42
CA GLY A 149 -0.99 6.21 13.32
C GLY A 149 -1.80 6.02 14.60
N ARG A 150 -1.21 5.43 15.65
CA ARG A 150 -1.85 5.12 16.94
C ARG A 150 -1.10 5.67 18.13
N THR A 151 0.20 5.83 17.99
CA THR A 151 1.08 6.34 19.06
C THR A 151 1.94 7.46 18.53
N ALA A 152 2.44 8.30 19.44
CA ALA A 152 3.34 9.39 19.12
C ALA A 152 4.64 9.25 19.89
N TYR A 153 5.73 9.58 19.22
CA TYR A 153 7.08 9.59 19.79
C TYR A 153 7.88 10.79 19.25
N VAL A 154 9.06 11.00 19.80
CA VAL A 154 9.92 12.13 19.41
C VAL A 154 10.62 11.81 18.08
N GLY A 155 10.78 12.81 17.23
CA GLY A 155 11.66 12.74 16.06
C GLY A 155 10.96 12.74 14.70
N GLU A 156 9.65 12.43 14.64
CA GLU A 156 8.93 12.35 13.35
C GLU A 156 7.52 12.98 13.40
N PRO A 157 7.33 14.20 13.89
CA PRO A 157 5.99 14.75 14.14
C PRO A 157 5.13 14.84 12.88
N ILE A 158 5.70 15.17 11.73
CA ILE A 158 4.96 15.26 10.45
C ILE A 158 4.63 13.89 9.90
N TYR A 159 5.56 12.94 9.94
CA TYR A 159 5.29 11.57 9.54
C TYR A 159 4.17 10.95 10.39
N ILE A 160 4.24 11.08 11.72
CA ILE A 160 3.20 10.66 12.66
C ILE A 160 1.85 11.27 12.26
N ALA A 161 1.79 12.58 12.03
CA ALA A 161 0.56 13.25 11.61
C ALA A 161 -0.01 12.66 10.32
N THR A 162 0.82 12.32 9.33
CA THR A 162 0.36 11.67 8.09
C THR A 162 -0.20 10.28 8.36
N LYS A 163 0.40 9.50 9.26
CA LYS A 163 -0.09 8.14 9.58
C LYS A 163 -1.41 8.16 10.36
N TRP A 164 -1.61 9.13 11.25
CA TRP A 164 -2.91 9.39 11.87
C TRP A 164 -3.96 9.78 10.82
N ALA A 165 -3.59 10.60 9.84
CA ALA A 165 -4.49 10.97 8.74
C ALA A 165 -4.93 9.75 7.93
N LEU A 166 -4.03 8.79 7.64
CA LEU A 166 -4.36 7.55 6.91
C LEU A 166 -5.34 6.66 7.68
N VAL A 167 -5.18 6.55 9.00
CA VAL A 167 -6.13 5.80 9.84
C VAL A 167 -7.53 6.45 9.77
N GLY A 168 -7.61 7.77 9.89
CA GLY A 168 -8.86 8.51 9.73
C GLY A 168 -9.49 8.36 8.35
N LEU A 169 -8.67 8.50 7.30
CA LEU A 169 -9.08 8.32 5.90
C LEU A 169 -9.64 6.90 5.66
N GLY A 170 -8.93 5.86 6.09
CA GLY A 170 -9.38 4.48 5.90
C GLY A 170 -10.70 4.18 6.60
N LYS A 171 -10.90 4.69 7.82
CA LYS A 171 -12.16 4.56 8.55
C LYS A 171 -13.34 5.26 7.86
N ALA A 172 -13.13 6.44 7.31
CA ALA A 172 -14.13 7.18 6.56
C ALA A 172 -14.45 6.48 5.23
N LEU A 173 -13.40 6.14 4.47
CA LEU A 173 -13.52 5.46 3.19
C LEU A 173 -14.27 4.12 3.28
N ARG A 174 -14.04 3.33 4.33
CA ARG A 174 -14.73 2.06 4.55
C ARG A 174 -16.25 2.23 4.61
N LYS A 175 -16.73 3.30 5.26
CA LYS A 175 -18.17 3.60 5.33
C LYS A 175 -18.72 4.02 3.97
N GLU A 176 -17.96 4.78 3.21
CA GLU A 176 -18.33 5.27 1.88
C GLU A 176 -18.30 4.14 0.82
N ALA A 177 -17.29 3.28 0.85
CA ALA A 177 -17.07 2.22 -0.12
C ALA A 177 -18.00 1.00 0.08
N ARG A 178 -18.42 0.75 1.33
CA ARG A 178 -19.23 -0.42 1.70
C ARG A 178 -20.51 -0.62 0.88
N PRO A 179 -21.33 0.41 0.59
CA PRO A 179 -22.54 0.23 -0.23
C PRO A 179 -22.26 -0.25 -1.65
N ALA A 180 -21.04 -0.01 -2.16
CA ALA A 180 -20.59 -0.47 -3.48
C ALA A 180 -19.91 -1.85 -3.44
N GLY A 181 -19.94 -2.56 -2.30
CA GLY A 181 -19.31 -3.88 -2.17
C GLY A 181 -17.77 -3.83 -2.13
N VAL A 182 -17.16 -2.66 -1.90
CA VAL A 182 -15.71 -2.50 -1.84
C VAL A 182 -15.23 -2.56 -0.39
N ARG A 183 -14.30 -3.45 -0.11
CA ARG A 183 -13.66 -3.62 1.19
C ARG A 183 -12.55 -2.57 1.39
N VAL A 184 -12.29 -2.19 2.62
CA VAL A 184 -11.18 -1.28 2.97
C VAL A 184 -10.53 -1.75 4.25
N SER A 185 -9.23 -2.01 4.19
CA SER A 185 -8.40 -2.45 5.32
C SER A 185 -7.22 -1.52 5.53
N ILE A 186 -6.81 -1.37 6.78
CA ILE A 186 -5.64 -0.59 7.18
C ILE A 186 -4.63 -1.55 7.80
N ILE A 187 -3.41 -1.55 7.30
CA ILE A 187 -2.29 -2.29 7.88
C ILE A 187 -1.37 -1.31 8.58
N GLU A 188 -1.02 -1.59 9.82
CA GLU A 188 -0.29 -0.70 10.70
C GLU A 188 1.01 -1.39 11.18
N PRO A 189 2.07 -1.42 10.35
CA PRO A 189 3.33 -2.03 10.75
C PRO A 189 4.05 -1.21 11.82
N GLY A 190 4.76 -1.92 12.71
CA GLY A 190 5.85 -1.36 13.51
C GLY A 190 7.10 -1.17 12.66
N ILE A 191 8.27 -1.20 13.31
CA ILE A 191 9.53 -1.05 12.58
C ILE A 191 9.77 -2.24 11.65
N VAL A 192 10.03 -1.95 10.37
CA VAL A 192 10.31 -2.92 9.30
C VAL A 192 11.67 -2.63 8.71
N ASP A 193 12.48 -3.65 8.52
CA ASP A 193 13.82 -3.54 7.92
C ASP A 193 13.69 -3.23 6.41
N THR A 194 13.74 -1.96 6.07
CA THR A 194 13.54 -1.45 4.71
C THR A 194 14.56 -0.37 4.37
N PRO A 195 14.84 -0.13 3.07
CA PRO A 195 15.67 0.99 2.65
C PRO A 195 15.21 2.34 3.21
N LEU A 196 13.90 2.54 3.40
CA LEU A 196 13.33 3.77 3.97
C LEU A 196 13.86 4.03 5.39
N VAL A 197 13.95 3.00 6.22
CA VAL A 197 14.42 3.08 7.61
C VAL A 197 15.95 3.10 7.66
N GLN A 198 16.62 2.29 6.85
CA GLN A 198 18.07 2.17 6.82
C GLN A 198 18.80 3.45 6.40
N GLN A 199 18.15 4.34 5.64
CA GLN A 199 18.76 5.55 5.07
C GLN A 199 19.03 6.66 6.10
N THR A 200 18.52 6.54 7.33
CA THR A 200 18.68 7.53 8.40
C THR A 200 19.46 6.95 9.58
N ALA A 201 20.19 7.79 10.28
CA ALA A 201 20.94 7.36 11.48
C ALA A 201 19.99 6.90 12.60
N GLU A 202 18.87 7.59 12.74
CA GLU A 202 17.81 7.28 13.71
C GLU A 202 17.15 5.93 13.41
N GLY A 203 16.77 5.70 12.15
CA GLY A 203 16.20 4.44 11.73
C GLY A 203 17.19 3.27 11.86
N ALA A 204 18.45 3.47 11.52
CA ALA A 204 19.50 2.48 11.75
C ALA A 204 19.68 2.15 13.24
N ALA A 205 19.56 3.14 14.13
CA ALA A 205 19.61 2.93 15.57
C ALA A 205 18.39 2.15 16.07
N GLU A 206 17.19 2.41 15.56
CA GLU A 206 16.00 1.65 15.89
C GLU A 206 16.10 0.20 15.42
N LEU A 207 16.59 -0.06 14.21
CA LEU A 207 16.84 -1.40 13.68
C LEU A 207 17.85 -2.19 14.53
N ALA A 208 18.83 -1.49 15.11
CA ALA A 208 19.81 -2.11 16.02
C ALA A 208 19.23 -2.41 17.41
N ALA A 209 18.20 -1.68 17.84
CA ALA A 209 17.61 -1.83 19.18
C ALA A 209 16.62 -3.00 19.27
N VAL A 210 15.96 -3.36 18.20
CA VAL A 210 14.97 -4.45 18.15
C VAL A 210 15.18 -5.31 16.92
N ARG A 211 14.80 -6.60 17.01
CA ARG A 211 14.68 -7.42 15.80
C ARG A 211 13.45 -6.96 15.01
N ALA A 212 13.68 -6.09 14.02
CA ALA A 212 12.63 -5.54 13.17
C ALA A 212 11.83 -6.62 12.43
N LEU A 213 10.66 -6.26 11.95
CA LEU A 213 9.93 -7.08 10.99
C LEU A 213 10.69 -7.16 9.67
N ASP A 214 10.61 -8.32 9.02
CA ASP A 214 10.97 -8.44 7.61
C ASP A 214 9.81 -7.87 6.75
N PRO A 215 10.07 -7.20 5.62
CA PRO A 215 9.02 -6.78 4.68
C PRO A 215 8.05 -7.90 4.31
N GLN A 216 8.52 -9.14 4.27
CA GLN A 216 7.70 -10.32 4.02
C GLN A 216 6.68 -10.61 5.14
N ASP A 217 6.94 -10.19 6.39
CA ASP A 217 5.97 -10.30 7.47
C ASP A 217 4.73 -9.46 7.18
N VAL A 218 4.94 -8.24 6.69
CA VAL A 218 3.85 -7.34 6.29
C VAL A 218 3.14 -7.86 5.03
N ALA A 219 3.89 -8.39 4.05
CA ALA A 219 3.31 -8.95 2.83
C ALA A 219 2.36 -10.12 3.12
N ARG A 220 2.71 -11.02 4.06
CA ARG A 220 1.83 -12.11 4.50
C ARG A 220 0.54 -11.59 5.13
N VAL A 221 0.60 -10.50 5.90
CA VAL A 221 -0.60 -9.89 6.50
C VAL A 221 -1.50 -9.29 5.41
N VAL A 222 -0.95 -8.58 4.43
CA VAL A 222 -1.71 -8.05 3.30
C VAL A 222 -2.40 -9.17 2.52
N THR A 223 -1.66 -10.24 2.21
CA THR A 223 -2.21 -11.41 1.53
C THR A 223 -3.34 -12.04 2.34
N PHE A 224 -3.13 -12.28 3.64
CA PHE A 224 -4.16 -12.80 4.54
C PHE A 224 -5.46 -11.98 4.50
N VAL A 225 -5.34 -10.66 4.49
CA VAL A 225 -6.49 -9.74 4.41
C VAL A 225 -7.21 -9.85 3.06
N LEU A 226 -6.47 -9.94 1.97
CA LEU A 226 -7.03 -10.06 0.62
C LEU A 226 -7.72 -11.40 0.39
N GLU A 227 -7.21 -12.50 0.95
CA GLU A 227 -7.75 -13.86 0.85
C GLU A 227 -9.03 -14.09 1.69
N GLN A 228 -9.48 -13.10 2.47
CA GLN A 228 -10.71 -13.28 3.22
C GLN A 228 -11.94 -13.35 2.29
N PRO A 229 -12.96 -14.16 2.63
CA PRO A 229 -14.20 -14.24 1.86
C PRO A 229 -14.82 -12.86 1.65
N ALA A 230 -15.46 -12.63 0.49
CA ALA A 230 -15.98 -11.32 0.08
C ALA A 230 -16.88 -10.60 1.10
N HIS A 231 -17.58 -11.36 1.96
CA HIS A 231 -18.44 -10.81 3.01
C HIS A 231 -17.67 -10.42 4.29
N VAL A 232 -16.37 -10.75 4.37
CA VAL A 232 -15.51 -10.47 5.53
C VAL A 232 -14.62 -9.27 5.20
N ASN A 233 -14.68 -8.23 6.02
CA ASN A 233 -13.75 -7.12 5.99
C ASN A 233 -12.93 -7.12 7.27
N ILE A 234 -11.63 -7.27 7.15
CA ILE A 234 -10.70 -7.03 8.27
C ILE A 234 -10.41 -5.54 8.28
N ASP A 235 -10.88 -4.86 9.29
CA ASP A 235 -10.86 -3.40 9.32
C ASP A 235 -9.45 -2.84 9.50
N GLU A 236 -8.72 -3.37 10.48
CA GLU A 236 -7.41 -2.88 10.88
C GLU A 236 -6.57 -4.04 11.42
N ILE A 237 -5.31 -4.11 11.03
CA ILE A 237 -4.32 -5.02 11.62
C ILE A 237 -3.07 -4.24 11.98
N MET A 238 -2.73 -4.25 13.26
CA MET A 238 -1.45 -3.80 13.76
C MET A 238 -0.51 -5.00 13.88
N ILE A 239 0.72 -4.86 13.35
CA ILE A 239 1.77 -5.88 13.40
C ILE A 239 3.08 -5.22 13.80
N SER A 240 3.72 -5.72 14.84
CA SER A 240 4.96 -5.16 15.39
C SER A 240 5.96 -6.25 15.76
N PRO A 241 7.26 -5.94 15.80
CA PRO A 241 8.24 -6.80 16.43
C PRO A 241 7.89 -7.07 17.89
N LEU A 242 8.13 -8.29 18.36
CA LEU A 242 7.83 -8.68 19.74
C LEU A 242 8.51 -7.80 20.79
N GLY A 243 9.67 -7.24 20.46
CA GLY A 243 10.45 -6.40 21.38
C GLY A 243 10.26 -4.89 21.19
N GLN A 244 9.32 -4.46 20.36
CA GLN A 244 9.04 -3.03 20.17
C GLN A 244 7.99 -2.55 21.16
N ASP A 245 8.37 -1.60 22.04
CA ASP A 245 7.44 -0.88 22.91
C ASP A 245 6.85 0.36 22.18
N PHE A 246 5.56 0.66 22.43
CA PHE A 246 4.85 1.83 21.86
C PHE A 246 3.61 2.23 22.65
#